data_97a7df1b4222dd00bf692c5960659462
#
_entry.id   97a7df1b4222dd00bf692c5960659462
#
_cell.length_a   1.000
_cell.length_b   1.000
_cell.length_c   1.000
_cell.angle_alpha   90.00
_cell.angle_beta   90.00
_cell.angle_gamma   90.00
#
_symmetry.space_group_name_H-M   'P 1'
#
loop_
_entity.id
_entity.type
_entity.pdbx_description
1 polymer ?
#
loop_
_entity_poly.entity_id
_entity_poly.type
_entity_poly.pdbx_seq_one_letter_code
_entity_poly.pdbx_strand_id
1 'polypeptide(L)'
;MNKKPRMRILIAEDETIIRLDLRQMLERADFEVCAETGDGEEAVRLARETEPEAAVLDIRMPGMTGIEAVRRILAERPIPIVMLTAYADPNTVMEAVRAGVFAYVVKPFREQDLLPAIETAIARHREWLGSKRELGRAPERISGALDVVVGDNRWPLRIERGSDGTLDVRLLAGEEKSK
;
A
#
# COMPACT_ATOMS: atom_id res chain seq x y z
N MET A 1 27.82 -9.11 16.05
CA MET A 1 26.86 -9.57 15.03
C MET A 1 26.16 -8.33 14.46
N ASN A 2 26.46 -7.97 13.22
CA ASN A 2 25.79 -6.84 12.57
C ASN A 2 24.34 -7.28 12.22
N LYS A 3 23.38 -6.87 13.03
CA LYS A 3 21.96 -7.07 12.72
C LYS A 3 21.63 -6.21 11.49
N LYS A 4 21.16 -6.84 10.41
CA LYS A 4 20.72 -6.12 9.21
C LYS A 4 19.73 -5.03 9.65
N PRO A 5 19.84 -3.79 9.17
CA PRO A 5 18.86 -2.76 9.53
C PRO A 5 17.47 -3.22 9.15
N ARG A 6 16.54 -3.09 10.08
CA ARG A 6 15.13 -3.42 9.84
C ARG A 6 14.52 -2.37 8.94
N MET A 7 13.67 -2.81 8.02
CA MET A 7 12.91 -1.89 7.19
C MET A 7 11.93 -1.08 8.05
N ARG A 8 11.92 0.23 7.87
CA ARG A 8 11.17 1.18 8.67
C ARG A 8 9.79 1.43 8.05
N ILE A 9 8.73 1.18 8.80
CA ILE A 9 7.35 1.28 8.35
C ILE A 9 6.60 2.33 9.18
N LEU A 10 5.86 3.21 8.50
CA LEU A 10 4.87 4.11 9.09
C LEU A 10 3.50 3.42 9.09
N ILE A 11 2.76 3.51 10.20
CA ILE A 11 1.37 3.08 10.32
C ILE A 11 0.46 4.29 10.49
N ALA A 12 -0.65 4.35 9.72
CA ALA A 12 -1.73 5.29 9.93
C ALA A 12 -3.07 4.54 9.95
N GLU A 13 -3.70 4.46 11.13
CA GLU A 13 -4.93 3.71 11.40
C GLU A 13 -5.63 4.34 12.59
N ASP A 14 -6.87 4.79 12.44
CA ASP A 14 -7.58 5.51 13.50
C ASP A 14 -8.09 4.58 14.62
N GLU A 15 -8.42 3.34 14.31
CA GLU A 15 -8.81 2.35 15.32
C GLU A 15 -7.60 1.87 16.12
N THR A 16 -7.51 2.28 17.38
CA THR A 16 -6.35 1.99 18.25
C THR A 16 -6.05 0.50 18.38
N ILE A 17 -7.08 -0.36 18.42
CA ILE A 17 -6.90 -1.82 18.55
C ILE A 17 -6.27 -2.38 17.28
N ILE A 18 -6.75 -1.96 16.10
CA ILE A 18 -6.22 -2.40 14.81
C ILE A 18 -4.78 -1.89 14.64
N ARG A 19 -4.53 -0.63 15.02
CA ARG A 19 -3.19 -0.04 14.97
C ARG A 19 -2.18 -0.80 15.84
N LEU A 20 -2.61 -1.22 17.03
CA LEU A 20 -1.79 -2.03 17.95
C LEU A 20 -1.48 -3.42 17.38
N ASP A 21 -2.48 -4.07 16.79
CA ASP A 21 -2.31 -5.36 16.12
C ASP A 21 -1.36 -5.26 14.93
N LEU A 22 -1.51 -4.23 14.09
CA LEU A 22 -0.60 -3.94 12.98
C LEU A 22 0.85 -3.81 13.47
N ARG A 23 1.07 -3.01 14.51
CA ARG A 23 2.41 -2.87 15.11
C ARG A 23 2.97 -4.22 15.50
N GLN A 24 2.22 -5.03 16.24
CA GLN A 24 2.68 -6.33 16.72
C GLN A 24 2.98 -7.30 15.57
N MET A 25 2.13 -7.34 14.52
CA MET A 25 2.36 -8.16 13.33
C MET A 25 3.66 -7.76 12.63
N LEU A 26 3.88 -6.47 12.42
CA LEU A 26 5.06 -5.94 11.74
C LEU A 26 6.35 -6.19 12.55
N GLU A 27 6.32 -5.94 13.86
CA GLU A 27 7.47 -6.16 14.73
C GLU A 27 7.86 -7.65 14.83
N ARG A 28 6.87 -8.57 14.86
CA ARG A 28 7.12 -10.02 14.79
C ARG A 28 7.74 -10.45 13.45
N ALA A 29 7.40 -9.75 12.37
CA ALA A 29 7.95 -9.99 11.04
C ALA A 29 9.30 -9.28 10.78
N ASP A 30 9.96 -8.80 11.84
CA ASP A 30 11.27 -8.13 11.81
C ASP A 30 11.26 -6.78 11.07
N PHE A 31 10.12 -6.10 10.97
CA PHE A 31 10.02 -4.70 10.59
C PHE A 31 10.19 -3.77 11.80
N GLU A 32 10.56 -2.52 11.55
CA GLU A 32 10.60 -1.46 12.55
C GLU A 32 9.44 -0.50 12.32
N VAL A 33 8.51 -0.39 13.27
CA VAL A 33 7.49 0.66 13.22
C VAL A 33 8.11 1.97 13.68
N CYS A 34 8.50 2.82 12.73
CA CYS A 34 9.19 4.07 13.01
C CYS A 34 8.27 5.21 13.45
N ALA A 35 6.99 5.14 13.10
CA ALA A 35 5.95 6.05 13.55
C ALA A 35 4.56 5.42 13.40
N GLU A 36 3.62 5.87 14.22
CA GLU A 36 2.22 5.49 14.13
C GLU A 36 1.29 6.65 14.49
N THR A 37 0.14 6.70 13.85
CA THR A 37 -0.88 7.72 14.10
C THR A 37 -2.27 7.24 13.74
N GLY A 38 -3.31 7.92 14.22
CA GLY A 38 -4.71 7.72 13.81
C GLY A 38 -5.23 8.84 12.89
N ASP A 39 -4.37 9.75 12.45
CA ASP A 39 -4.75 10.96 11.72
C ASP A 39 -3.98 11.09 10.40
N GLY A 40 -4.68 11.45 9.32
CA GLY A 40 -4.10 11.53 7.98
C GLY A 40 -3.13 12.70 7.80
N GLU A 41 -3.38 13.86 8.42
CA GLU A 41 -2.46 15.01 8.33
C GLU A 41 -1.19 14.73 9.12
N GLU A 42 -1.34 14.12 10.28
CA GLU A 42 -0.21 13.70 11.08
C GLU A 42 0.62 12.61 10.37
N ALA A 43 -0.01 11.68 9.64
CA ALA A 43 0.69 10.68 8.83
C ALA A 43 1.62 11.32 7.79
N VAL A 44 1.16 12.37 7.11
CA VAL A 44 1.99 13.14 6.15
C VAL A 44 3.17 13.81 6.86
N ARG A 45 2.94 14.42 8.02
CA ARG A 45 3.99 15.06 8.83
C ARG A 45 5.03 14.04 9.29
N LEU A 46 4.58 12.92 9.85
CA LEU A 46 5.44 11.84 10.32
C LEU A 46 6.24 11.19 9.19
N ALA A 47 5.66 11.05 7.99
CA ALA A 47 6.38 10.54 6.83
C ALA A 47 7.57 11.42 6.45
N ARG A 48 7.49 12.75 6.61
CA ARG A 48 8.62 13.66 6.41
C ARG A 48 9.66 13.53 7.51
N GLU A 49 9.21 13.50 8.76
CA GLU A 49 10.10 13.54 9.93
C GLU A 49 10.85 12.23 10.14
N THR A 50 10.18 11.10 9.91
CA THR A 50 10.75 9.78 10.20
C THR A 50 11.33 9.07 8.98
N GLU A 51 11.07 9.59 7.78
CA GLU A 51 11.57 9.01 6.52
C GLU A 51 11.37 7.49 6.42
N PRO A 52 10.13 6.98 6.49
CA PRO A 52 9.86 5.56 6.39
C PRO A 52 10.26 5.00 5.02
N GLU A 53 10.57 3.71 4.99
CA GLU A 53 10.88 2.97 3.75
C GLU A 53 9.62 2.34 3.13
N ALA A 54 8.54 2.21 3.91
CA ALA A 54 7.21 1.78 3.47
C ALA A 54 6.15 2.37 4.41
N ALA A 55 4.87 2.31 4.00
CA ALA A 55 3.77 2.72 4.85
C ALA A 55 2.55 1.81 4.70
N VAL A 56 1.79 1.69 5.79
CA VAL A 56 0.48 1.03 5.84
C VAL A 56 -0.53 2.05 6.32
N LEU A 57 -1.50 2.41 5.48
CA LEU A 57 -2.48 3.46 5.78
C LEU A 57 -3.90 2.94 5.64
N ASP A 58 -4.75 3.25 6.60
CA ASP A 58 -6.20 3.09 6.44
C ASP A 58 -6.77 4.18 5.53
N ILE A 59 -7.83 3.84 4.77
CA ILE A 59 -8.53 4.79 3.90
C ILE A 59 -9.32 5.80 4.73
N ARG A 60 -9.98 5.31 5.79
CA ARG A 60 -10.88 6.15 6.59
C ARG A 60 -10.19 6.61 7.86
N MET A 61 -9.80 7.86 7.86
CA MET A 61 -9.27 8.53 9.04
C MET A 61 -9.96 9.88 9.25
N PRO A 62 -10.06 10.38 10.48
CA PRO A 62 -10.56 11.72 10.76
C PRO A 62 -9.78 12.80 10.00
N GLY A 63 -10.48 13.84 9.59
CA GLY A 63 -9.89 14.99 8.88
C GLY A 63 -9.47 14.64 7.46
N MET A 64 -8.23 14.25 7.25
CA MET A 64 -7.70 13.86 5.94
C MET A 64 -7.88 12.36 5.69
N THR A 65 -8.45 12.01 4.54
CA THR A 65 -8.54 10.59 4.13
C THR A 65 -7.17 9.98 3.87
N GLY A 66 -7.05 8.65 4.05
CA GLY A 66 -5.80 7.95 3.75
C GLY A 66 -5.37 8.09 2.30
N ILE A 67 -6.32 8.14 1.34
CA ILE A 67 -6.00 8.32 -0.08
C ILE A 67 -5.38 9.71 -0.32
N GLU A 68 -5.89 10.75 0.34
CA GLU A 68 -5.30 12.09 0.25
C GLU A 68 -3.92 12.13 0.91
N ALA A 69 -3.76 11.48 2.07
CA ALA A 69 -2.46 11.35 2.73
C ALA A 69 -1.44 10.65 1.82
N VAL A 70 -1.84 9.56 1.16
CA VAL A 70 -1.01 8.86 0.15
C VAL A 70 -0.54 9.81 -0.94
N ARG A 71 -1.44 10.59 -1.54
CA ARG A 71 -1.07 11.55 -2.60
C ARG A 71 -0.02 12.55 -2.14
N ARG A 72 -0.17 13.07 -0.92
CA ARG A 72 0.79 14.03 -0.34
C ARG A 72 2.13 13.38 -0.01
N ILE A 73 2.12 12.20 0.59
CA ILE A 73 3.35 11.46 0.89
C ILE A 73 4.10 11.13 -0.39
N LEU A 74 3.43 10.57 -1.41
CA LEU A 74 4.07 10.15 -2.65
C LEU A 74 4.56 11.34 -3.51
N ALA A 75 3.94 12.52 -3.39
CA ALA A 75 4.41 13.73 -4.05
C ALA A 75 5.80 14.18 -3.53
N GLU A 76 6.09 13.92 -2.27
CA GLU A 76 7.36 14.30 -1.63
C GLU A 76 8.37 13.13 -1.63
N ARG A 77 7.88 11.94 -1.38
CA ARG A 77 8.70 10.74 -1.20
C ARG A 77 8.02 9.51 -1.82
N PRO A 78 8.53 9.00 -2.94
CA PRO A 78 8.01 7.78 -3.53
C PRO A 78 8.43 6.57 -2.71
N ILE A 79 7.52 6.02 -1.90
CA ILE A 79 7.69 4.82 -1.09
C ILE A 79 6.57 3.82 -1.38
N PRO A 80 6.79 2.51 -1.18
CA PRO A 80 5.71 1.54 -1.29
C PRO A 80 4.68 1.77 -0.19
N ILE A 81 3.40 1.87 -0.60
CA ILE A 81 2.27 2.05 0.31
C ILE A 81 1.27 0.92 0.12
N VAL A 82 0.83 0.36 1.25
CA VAL A 82 -0.27 -0.59 1.36
C VAL A 82 -1.46 0.13 1.99
N MET A 83 -2.62 0.07 1.33
CA MET A 83 -3.86 0.62 1.88
C MET A 83 -4.68 -0.44 2.60
N LEU A 84 -5.24 -0.08 3.74
CA LEU A 84 -6.24 -0.87 4.45
C LEU A 84 -7.63 -0.31 4.20
N THR A 85 -8.64 -1.16 4.13
CA THR A 85 -10.03 -0.72 3.96
C THR A 85 -11.04 -1.69 4.56
N ALA A 86 -12.15 -1.15 5.06
CA ALA A 86 -13.29 -1.95 5.47
C ALA A 86 -14.15 -2.43 4.28
N TYR A 87 -14.00 -1.81 3.10
CA TYR A 87 -14.84 -2.08 1.94
C TYR A 87 -14.02 -2.15 0.65
N ALA A 88 -14.21 -3.22 -0.11
CA ALA A 88 -13.62 -3.41 -1.43
C ALA A 88 -14.58 -2.93 -2.54
N ASP A 89 -15.04 -1.66 -2.47
CA ASP A 89 -15.82 -1.12 -3.58
C ASP A 89 -14.89 -0.71 -4.74
N PRO A 90 -15.32 -0.94 -6.00
CA PRO A 90 -14.47 -0.70 -7.17
C PRO A 90 -13.99 0.76 -7.30
N ASN A 91 -14.79 1.73 -6.88
CA ASN A 91 -14.45 3.15 -7.02
C ASN A 91 -13.32 3.51 -6.05
N THR A 92 -13.40 3.07 -4.80
CA THR A 92 -12.36 3.29 -3.79
C THR A 92 -11.06 2.61 -4.17
N VAL A 93 -11.12 1.37 -4.68
CA VAL A 93 -9.93 0.67 -5.22
C VAL A 93 -9.30 1.46 -6.36
N MET A 94 -10.11 1.93 -7.32
CA MET A 94 -9.64 2.74 -8.43
C MET A 94 -9.00 4.05 -7.99
N GLU A 95 -9.55 4.69 -6.98
CA GLU A 95 -9.01 5.93 -6.44
C GLU A 95 -7.64 5.70 -5.77
N ALA A 96 -7.50 4.62 -4.98
CA ALA A 96 -6.23 4.23 -4.37
C ALA A 96 -5.17 3.91 -5.43
N VAL A 97 -5.54 3.18 -6.47
CA VAL A 97 -4.65 2.90 -7.62
C VAL A 97 -4.18 4.17 -8.31
N ARG A 98 -5.10 5.11 -8.58
CA ARG A 98 -4.75 6.43 -9.16
C ARG A 98 -3.85 7.26 -8.26
N ALA A 99 -3.96 7.07 -6.94
CA ALA A 99 -3.08 7.71 -5.98
C ALA A 99 -1.65 7.11 -5.96
N GLY A 100 -1.44 5.94 -6.59
CA GLY A 100 -0.12 5.31 -6.70
C GLY A 100 0.16 4.24 -5.65
N VAL A 101 -0.89 3.66 -5.06
CA VAL A 101 -0.78 2.57 -4.07
C VAL A 101 -0.36 1.27 -4.75
N PHE A 102 0.53 0.51 -4.11
CA PHE A 102 1.07 -0.74 -4.66
C PHE A 102 0.35 -2.00 -4.21
N ALA A 103 -0.36 -1.94 -3.09
CA ALA A 103 -1.16 -3.05 -2.59
C ALA A 103 -2.34 -2.56 -1.73
N TYR A 104 -3.34 -3.41 -1.58
CA TYR A 104 -4.59 -3.13 -0.92
C TYR A 104 -5.02 -4.34 -0.09
N VAL A 105 -5.39 -4.14 1.16
CA VAL A 105 -5.82 -5.20 2.07
C VAL A 105 -7.17 -4.85 2.67
N VAL A 106 -8.12 -5.79 2.60
CA VAL A 106 -9.47 -5.60 3.13
C VAL A 106 -9.57 -6.08 4.57
N LYS A 107 -10.16 -5.27 5.44
CA LYS A 107 -10.46 -5.61 6.83
C LYS A 107 -11.70 -6.55 6.90
N PRO A 108 -11.74 -7.53 7.80
CA PRO A 108 -10.68 -7.94 8.72
C PRO A 108 -9.57 -8.74 8.01
N PHE A 109 -8.33 -8.51 8.38
CA PHE A 109 -7.16 -9.17 7.82
C PHE A 109 -6.37 -9.91 8.90
N ARG A 110 -5.53 -10.84 8.48
CA ARG A 110 -4.58 -11.58 9.31
C ARG A 110 -3.16 -11.26 8.89
N GLU A 111 -2.19 -11.69 9.68
CA GLU A 111 -0.77 -11.55 9.36
C GLU A 111 -0.43 -12.16 7.99
N GLN A 112 -1.00 -13.33 7.66
CA GLN A 112 -0.83 -14.01 6.36
C GLN A 112 -1.38 -13.24 5.16
N ASP A 113 -2.25 -12.27 5.38
CA ASP A 113 -2.81 -11.41 4.33
C ASP A 113 -1.97 -10.13 4.19
N LEU A 114 -1.57 -9.55 5.30
CA LEU A 114 -0.87 -8.28 5.38
C LEU A 114 0.60 -8.39 4.92
N LEU A 115 1.35 -9.36 5.45
CA LEU A 115 2.79 -9.46 5.17
C LEU A 115 3.09 -9.69 3.70
N PRO A 116 2.44 -10.62 2.97
CA PRO A 116 2.66 -10.77 1.55
C PRO A 116 2.27 -9.53 0.73
N ALA A 117 1.26 -8.77 1.17
CA ALA A 117 0.88 -7.52 0.51
C ALA A 117 1.99 -6.46 0.65
N ILE A 118 2.60 -6.35 1.84
CA ILE A 118 3.75 -5.45 2.07
C ILE A 118 4.96 -5.87 1.24
N GLU A 119 5.31 -7.15 1.24
CA GLU A 119 6.43 -7.68 0.44
C GLU A 119 6.22 -7.44 -1.05
N THR A 120 5.00 -7.66 -1.54
CA THR A 120 4.62 -7.39 -2.93
C THR A 120 4.74 -5.91 -3.25
N ALA A 121 4.26 -5.02 -2.37
CA ALA A 121 4.37 -3.58 -2.56
C ALA A 121 5.84 -3.13 -2.65
N ILE A 122 6.69 -3.66 -1.78
CA ILE A 122 8.14 -3.37 -1.77
C ILE A 122 8.81 -3.85 -3.06
N ALA A 123 8.52 -5.08 -3.49
CA ALA A 123 9.09 -5.65 -4.71
C ALA A 123 8.71 -4.81 -5.94
N ARG A 124 7.43 -4.48 -6.09
CA ARG A 124 6.93 -3.67 -7.21
C ARG A 124 7.49 -2.25 -7.21
N HIS A 125 7.61 -1.64 -6.05
CA HIS A 125 8.23 -0.32 -5.95
C HIS A 125 9.70 -0.34 -6.39
N ARG A 126 10.46 -1.39 -6.06
CA ARG A 126 11.84 -1.57 -6.51
C ARG A 126 11.92 -1.74 -8.03
N GLU A 127 11.04 -2.54 -8.62
CA GLU A 127 10.94 -2.70 -10.08
C GLU A 127 10.61 -1.37 -10.77
N TRP A 128 9.66 -0.62 -10.23
CA TRP A 128 9.29 0.70 -10.72
C TRP A 128 10.47 1.68 -10.69
N LEU A 129 11.24 1.70 -9.59
CA LEU A 129 12.46 2.52 -9.49
C LEU A 129 13.54 2.10 -10.49
N GLY A 130 13.70 0.80 -10.74
CA GLY A 130 14.62 0.26 -11.74
C GLY A 130 14.25 0.74 -13.15
N SER A 131 12.99 0.57 -13.52
CA SER A 131 12.48 1.02 -14.83
C SER A 131 12.62 2.53 -15.04
N LYS A 132 12.45 3.32 -13.97
CA LYS A 132 12.63 4.79 -14.02
C LYS A 132 14.06 5.19 -14.28
N ARG A 133 15.05 4.43 -13.80
CA ARG A 133 16.48 4.68 -14.04
C ARG A 133 16.91 4.35 -15.45
N GLU A 134 16.38 3.27 -16.04
CA GLU A 134 16.74 2.81 -17.39
C GLU A 134 16.15 3.69 -18.48
N LEU A 135 14.94 4.23 -18.30
CA LEU A 135 14.20 4.96 -19.33
C LEU A 135 14.38 6.48 -19.29
N GLY A 136 15.05 7.05 -18.28
CA GLY A 136 15.26 8.51 -18.15
C GLY A 136 13.97 9.34 -18.10
N ARG A 137 12.81 8.70 -18.11
CA ARG A 137 11.47 9.27 -17.99
C ARG A 137 10.71 8.53 -16.91
N ALA A 138 9.91 9.27 -16.15
CA ALA A 138 8.89 8.62 -15.33
C ALA A 138 8.01 7.78 -16.27
N PRO A 139 7.79 6.49 -15.98
CA PRO A 139 6.86 5.72 -16.79
C PRO A 139 5.48 6.38 -16.66
N GLU A 140 4.99 6.97 -17.73
CA GLU A 140 3.62 7.52 -17.83
C GLU A 140 2.56 6.42 -17.73
N ARG A 141 2.98 5.20 -17.50
CA ARG A 141 2.13 4.04 -17.46
C ARG A 141 2.09 3.48 -16.04
N ILE A 142 0.99 3.74 -15.36
CA ILE A 142 0.54 2.83 -14.34
C ILE A 142 -0.01 1.61 -15.11
N SER A 143 0.89 0.77 -15.61
CA SER A 143 0.55 -0.56 -16.07
C SER A 143 1.19 -1.53 -15.09
N GLY A 144 0.38 -2.22 -14.32
CA GLY A 144 0.87 -3.13 -13.31
C GLY A 144 -0.26 -4.04 -12.84
N ALA A 145 0.09 -5.13 -12.22
CA ALA A 145 -0.86 -5.92 -11.48
C ALA A 145 -0.93 -5.39 -10.04
N LEU A 146 -2.11 -5.17 -9.51
CA LEU A 146 -2.39 -4.86 -8.11
C LEU A 146 -3.00 -6.10 -7.49
N ASP A 147 -2.50 -6.55 -6.34
CA ASP A 147 -3.14 -7.64 -5.61
C ASP A 147 -4.13 -7.05 -4.59
N VAL A 148 -5.40 -7.39 -4.77
CA VAL A 148 -6.43 -7.17 -3.75
C VAL A 148 -6.52 -8.44 -2.92
N VAL A 149 -6.24 -8.34 -1.63
CA VAL A 149 -6.33 -9.46 -0.68
C VAL A 149 -7.57 -9.31 0.16
N VAL A 150 -8.46 -10.31 0.12
CA VAL A 150 -9.69 -10.36 0.94
C VAL A 150 -9.74 -11.72 1.62
N GLY A 151 -9.42 -11.78 2.90
CA GLY A 151 -9.29 -13.03 3.64
C GLY A 151 -8.25 -13.95 2.99
N ASP A 152 -8.60 -15.19 2.71
CA ASP A 152 -7.72 -16.17 2.06
C ASP A 152 -7.65 -16.01 0.52
N ASN A 153 -8.37 -15.06 -0.05
CA ASN A 153 -8.45 -14.87 -1.49
C ASN A 153 -7.56 -13.71 -1.95
N ARG A 154 -6.76 -13.96 -2.97
CA ARG A 154 -6.03 -12.95 -3.73
C ARG A 154 -6.70 -12.74 -5.07
N TRP A 155 -6.99 -11.48 -5.38
CA TRP A 155 -7.47 -11.10 -6.69
C TRP A 155 -6.45 -10.19 -7.37
N PRO A 156 -5.67 -10.75 -8.29
CA PRO A 156 -4.76 -9.93 -9.08
C PRO A 156 -5.57 -9.09 -10.05
N LEU A 157 -5.45 -7.78 -9.95
CA LEU A 157 -6.01 -6.81 -10.89
C LEU A 157 -4.94 -6.43 -11.90
N ARG A 158 -5.29 -6.44 -13.17
CA ARG A 158 -4.48 -5.82 -14.21
C ARG A 158 -5.00 -4.41 -14.45
N ILE A 159 -4.08 -3.44 -14.43
CA ILE A 159 -4.37 -2.05 -14.71
C ILE A 159 -3.66 -1.69 -15.99
N GLU A 160 -4.41 -1.21 -16.98
CA GLU A 160 -3.87 -0.71 -18.25
C GLU A 160 -4.40 0.70 -18.47
N ARG A 161 -3.53 1.60 -18.95
CA ARG A 161 -3.97 2.92 -19.35
C ARG A 161 -4.32 2.89 -20.84
N GLY A 162 -5.57 3.26 -21.15
CA GLY A 162 -6.00 3.51 -22.53
C GLY A 162 -5.26 4.68 -23.17
N SER A 163 -5.26 4.72 -24.50
CA SER A 163 -4.66 5.82 -25.29
C SER A 163 -5.30 7.18 -25.02
N ASP A 164 -6.51 7.20 -24.48
CA ASP A 164 -7.29 8.37 -24.07
C ASP A 164 -7.03 8.82 -22.63
N GLY A 165 -6.10 8.15 -21.92
CA GLY A 165 -5.77 8.42 -20.52
C GLY A 165 -6.67 7.73 -19.50
N THR A 166 -7.68 6.99 -19.93
CA THR A 166 -8.52 6.17 -19.05
C THR A 166 -7.73 5.01 -18.46
N LEU A 167 -8.06 4.63 -17.23
CA LEU A 167 -7.50 3.43 -16.60
C LEU A 167 -8.51 2.29 -16.75
N ASP A 168 -8.15 1.26 -17.50
CA ASP A 168 -8.87 -0.01 -17.57
C ASP A 168 -8.33 -0.93 -16.48
N VAL A 169 -9.21 -1.35 -15.58
CA VAL A 169 -8.88 -2.28 -14.49
C VAL A 169 -9.64 -3.57 -14.72
N ARG A 170 -8.89 -4.64 -14.91
CA ARG A 170 -9.45 -5.98 -15.10
C ARG A 170 -9.00 -6.89 -13.97
N LEU A 171 -9.97 -7.63 -13.44
CA LEU A 171 -9.66 -8.77 -12.59
C LEU A 171 -8.98 -9.83 -13.48
N LEU A 172 -7.76 -10.21 -13.16
CA LEU A 172 -7.16 -11.39 -13.75
C LEU A 172 -7.87 -12.58 -13.12
N ALA A 173 -8.58 -13.37 -13.93
CA ALA A 173 -9.30 -14.55 -13.47
C ALA A 173 -8.37 -15.41 -12.62
N GLY A 174 -8.57 -15.37 -11.31
CA GLY A 174 -8.01 -16.35 -10.40
C GLY A 174 -8.72 -17.67 -10.68
N GLU A 175 -7.98 -18.73 -10.79
CA GLU A 175 -8.56 -20.08 -10.78
C GLU A 175 -9.42 -20.18 -9.52
N GLU A 176 -10.73 -20.32 -9.69
CA GLU A 176 -11.63 -20.78 -8.64
C GLU A 176 -11.06 -22.12 -8.16
N LYS A 177 -10.40 -22.13 -7.04
CA LYS A 177 -10.22 -23.37 -6.29
C LYS A 177 -11.59 -23.76 -5.77
N SER A 178 -12.30 -24.50 -6.61
CA SER A 178 -13.45 -25.28 -6.22
C SER A 178 -13.04 -26.21 -5.08
N LYS A 179 -13.65 -25.99 -3.91
CA LYS A 179 -13.68 -26.85 -2.70
C LYS A 179 -12.37 -27.23 -2.04
#